data_067fe12743ed47586badad5a45159f61
#
_entry.id   067fe12743ed47586badad5a45159f61
#
_cell.length_a   1.000
_cell.length_b   1.000
_cell.length_c   1.000
_cell.angle_alpha   90.00
_cell.angle_beta   90.00
_cell.angle_gamma   90.00
#
_symmetry.space_group_name_H-M   'P 1'
#
loop_
_entity.id
_entity.type
_entity.pdbx_description
1 polymer ?
#
loop_
_entity_poly.entity_id
_entity_poly.type
_entity_poly.pdbx_seq_one_letter_code
_entity_poly.pdbx_strand_id
1 'polypeptide(L)'
;MNPGLRRSTLALLASSLLLTIGRGATLPFMTIYLNRQYGLGVDLIGYALTSALTIGVIFSLGFGILADKFDKKRYMLLAIIAFACGFIAIPMVHNVVLVVLLFALINCAYSVFSTVLKAWFADNLTATTKTRIFSLNYTVLNIGWTVGPPLGTLLVMQSINLPFWLAAICSAFPLVFIQVWVTRSVAASEGKNAAIWSPSVLLRDKALLWFTLSAFLASFVGGAFASCISQYVMVVADSGFAEKVVAVVLPVNAVIVVSLQYAVGRRLTAVNIRPMMTTGTVFFIAGLIGFIFSGDNLFFWGLSAAVFTIGEIIYAPGEYMLIDNIAPAGMKASYFSAQSLG
;
A
#
# COMPACT_ATOMS: atom_id res chain seq x y z
N MET A 1 0.82 -9.75 24.49
CA MET A 1 0.87 -10.57 23.25
C MET A 1 1.69 -11.83 23.53
N ASN A 2 1.16 -13.01 23.23
CA ASN A 2 1.85 -14.30 23.37
C ASN A 2 3.14 -14.30 22.49
N PRO A 3 4.27 -14.92 22.92
CA PRO A 3 5.53 -14.97 22.17
C PRO A 3 5.40 -15.46 20.72
N GLY A 4 4.57 -16.47 20.46
CA GLY A 4 4.29 -16.98 19.11
C GLY A 4 3.59 -15.95 18.23
N LEU A 5 2.58 -15.27 18.76
CA LEU A 5 1.85 -14.22 18.04
C LEU A 5 2.76 -13.01 17.75
N ARG A 6 3.67 -12.67 18.68
CA ARG A 6 4.66 -11.61 18.47
C ARG A 6 5.62 -11.94 17.32
N ARG A 7 6.11 -13.19 17.26
CA ARG A 7 6.98 -13.66 16.15
C ARG A 7 6.24 -13.62 14.81
N SER A 8 5.01 -14.10 14.76
CA SER A 8 4.18 -14.04 13.54
C SER A 8 3.96 -12.60 13.08
N THR A 9 3.65 -11.68 13.98
CA THR A 9 3.44 -10.26 13.66
C THR A 9 4.71 -9.61 13.10
N LEU A 10 5.86 -9.85 13.74
CA LEU A 10 7.14 -9.32 13.27
C LEU A 10 7.53 -9.89 11.90
N ALA A 11 7.31 -11.19 11.68
CA ALA A 11 7.54 -11.85 10.38
C ALA A 11 6.69 -11.21 9.28
N LEU A 12 5.43 -10.92 9.55
CA LEU A 12 4.52 -10.28 8.61
C LEU A 12 4.90 -8.83 8.31
N LEU A 13 5.31 -8.05 9.32
CA LEU A 13 5.80 -6.68 9.11
C LEU A 13 7.11 -6.66 8.30
N ALA A 14 8.05 -7.56 8.60
CA ALA A 14 9.28 -7.70 7.82
C ALA A 14 8.99 -8.13 6.37
N SER A 15 8.03 -9.02 6.17
CA SER A 15 7.57 -9.43 4.83
C SER A 15 6.96 -8.25 4.07
N SER A 16 6.11 -7.47 4.72
CA SER A 16 5.52 -6.26 4.14
C SER A 16 6.59 -5.26 3.71
N LEU A 17 7.61 -5.03 4.54
CA LEU A 17 8.75 -4.17 4.21
C LEU A 17 9.50 -4.65 2.97
N LEU A 18 9.93 -5.92 2.96
CA LEU A 18 10.75 -6.48 1.88
C LEU A 18 10.00 -6.50 0.53
N LEU A 19 8.73 -6.91 0.53
CA LEU A 19 7.91 -6.88 -0.69
C LEU A 19 7.69 -5.45 -1.20
N THR A 20 7.55 -4.47 -0.29
CA THR A 20 7.41 -3.06 -0.67
C THR A 20 8.72 -2.48 -1.20
N ILE A 21 9.88 -2.85 -0.64
CA ILE A 21 11.19 -2.47 -1.20
C ILE A 21 11.33 -3.01 -2.62
N GLY A 22 11.05 -4.31 -2.83
CA GLY A 22 11.10 -4.92 -4.16
C GLY A 22 10.19 -4.22 -5.17
N ARG A 23 8.95 -3.93 -4.77
CA ARG A 23 7.99 -3.20 -5.61
C ARG A 23 8.43 -1.75 -5.88
N GLY A 24 8.91 -1.04 -4.87
CA GLY A 24 9.42 0.33 -5.00
C GLY A 24 10.67 0.41 -5.88
N ALA A 25 11.53 -0.61 -5.85
CA ALA A 25 12.71 -0.69 -6.71
C ALA A 25 12.38 -0.98 -8.19
N THR A 26 11.18 -1.49 -8.51
CA THR A 26 10.81 -1.90 -9.87
C THR A 26 9.77 -0.99 -10.52
N LEU A 27 8.74 -0.59 -9.77
CA LEU A 27 7.58 0.13 -10.32
C LEU A 27 7.94 1.41 -11.08
N PRO A 28 8.78 2.33 -10.56
CA PRO A 28 9.15 3.56 -11.27
C PRO A 28 9.94 3.29 -12.55
N PHE A 29 10.64 2.16 -12.63
CA PHE A 29 11.51 1.81 -13.76
C PHE A 29 10.80 0.99 -14.84
N MET A 30 9.55 0.59 -14.61
CA MET A 30 8.78 -0.17 -15.58
C MET A 30 8.58 0.59 -16.90
N THR A 31 8.40 1.90 -16.83
CA THR A 31 8.35 2.81 -18.00
C THR A 31 9.64 2.73 -18.80
N ILE A 32 10.78 2.84 -18.12
CA ILE A 32 12.11 2.80 -18.77
C ILE A 32 12.37 1.40 -19.34
N TYR A 33 11.97 0.36 -18.64
CA TYR A 33 12.09 -1.02 -19.10
C TYR A 33 11.32 -1.25 -20.40
N LEU A 34 10.04 -0.87 -20.45
CA LEU A 34 9.21 -1.03 -21.64
C LEU A 34 9.72 -0.21 -22.84
N ASN A 35 10.23 0.99 -22.58
CA ASN A 35 10.82 1.82 -23.64
C ASN A 35 12.13 1.22 -24.18
N ARG A 36 13.07 0.89 -23.29
CA ARG A 36 14.40 0.41 -23.72
C ARG A 36 14.37 -1.00 -24.30
N GLN A 37 13.56 -1.89 -23.74
CA GLN A 37 13.54 -3.31 -24.13
C GLN A 37 12.65 -3.55 -25.36
N TYR A 38 11.58 -2.76 -25.52
CA TYR A 38 10.56 -2.99 -26.54
C TYR A 38 10.34 -1.80 -27.48
N GLY A 39 11.02 -0.68 -27.27
CA GLY A 39 10.88 0.52 -28.11
C GLY A 39 9.52 1.20 -28.06
N LEU A 40 8.74 0.98 -26.98
CA LEU A 40 7.40 1.54 -26.86
C LEU A 40 7.46 3.06 -26.66
N GLY A 41 6.59 3.78 -27.35
CA GLY A 41 6.33 5.20 -27.10
C GLY A 41 5.62 5.45 -25.78
N VAL A 42 5.73 6.67 -25.26
CA VAL A 42 5.19 7.08 -23.95
C VAL A 42 3.69 6.78 -23.80
N ASP A 43 2.91 7.03 -24.86
CA ASP A 43 1.46 6.79 -24.86
C ASP A 43 1.13 5.30 -24.69
N LEU A 44 1.81 4.43 -25.45
CA LEU A 44 1.61 2.98 -25.35
C LEU A 44 2.04 2.44 -24.00
N ILE A 45 3.10 2.98 -23.41
CA ILE A 45 3.54 2.63 -22.06
C ILE A 45 2.46 3.04 -21.05
N GLY A 46 1.90 4.24 -21.18
CA GLY A 46 0.81 4.71 -20.33
C GLY A 46 -0.38 3.76 -20.36
N TYR A 47 -0.85 3.37 -21.54
CA TYR A 47 -1.93 2.39 -21.70
C TYR A 47 -1.57 1.01 -21.12
N ALA A 48 -0.35 0.52 -21.37
CA ALA A 48 0.12 -0.76 -20.86
C ALA A 48 0.14 -0.81 -19.33
N LEU A 49 0.72 0.21 -18.68
CA LEU A 49 0.80 0.29 -17.23
C LEU A 49 -0.58 0.48 -16.60
N THR A 50 -1.42 1.35 -17.14
CA THR A 50 -2.79 1.56 -16.67
C THR A 50 -3.61 0.28 -16.79
N SER A 51 -3.52 -0.42 -17.93
CA SER A 51 -4.20 -1.70 -18.13
C SER A 51 -3.73 -2.75 -17.12
N ALA A 52 -2.42 -2.88 -16.90
CA ALA A 52 -1.86 -3.82 -15.93
C ALA A 52 -2.33 -3.52 -14.50
N LEU A 53 -2.32 -2.25 -14.08
CA LEU A 53 -2.81 -1.84 -12.76
C LEU A 53 -4.30 -2.10 -12.61
N THR A 54 -5.11 -1.74 -13.59
CA THR A 54 -6.57 -1.96 -13.57
C THR A 54 -6.92 -3.44 -13.50
N ILE A 55 -6.31 -4.27 -14.35
CA ILE A 55 -6.48 -5.72 -14.32
C ILE A 55 -6.05 -6.27 -12.94
N GLY A 56 -4.89 -5.84 -12.44
CA GLY A 56 -4.38 -6.25 -11.14
C GLY A 56 -5.35 -5.94 -10.01
N VAL A 57 -5.97 -4.75 -10.00
CA VAL A 57 -6.95 -4.33 -8.98
C VAL A 57 -8.24 -5.15 -9.08
N ILE A 58 -8.80 -5.33 -10.28
CA ILE A 58 -10.02 -6.11 -10.49
C ILE A 58 -9.85 -7.55 -9.99
N PHE A 59 -8.75 -8.21 -10.38
CA PHE A 59 -8.49 -9.58 -9.93
C PHE A 59 -8.18 -9.65 -8.43
N SER A 60 -7.47 -8.64 -7.89
CA SER A 60 -7.16 -8.61 -6.46
C SER A 60 -8.41 -8.51 -5.60
N LEU A 61 -9.45 -7.80 -6.06
CA LEU A 61 -10.74 -7.75 -5.37
C LEU A 61 -11.35 -9.16 -5.27
N GLY A 62 -11.44 -9.87 -6.40
CA GLY A 62 -11.98 -11.24 -6.43
C GLY A 62 -11.19 -12.21 -5.54
N PHE A 63 -9.87 -12.21 -5.67
CA PHE A 63 -9.01 -13.07 -4.84
C PHE A 63 -9.01 -12.65 -3.37
N GLY A 64 -9.10 -11.36 -3.05
CA GLY A 64 -9.18 -10.88 -1.68
C GLY A 64 -10.48 -11.29 -0.98
N ILE A 65 -11.63 -11.22 -1.71
CA ILE A 65 -12.91 -11.73 -1.22
C ILE A 65 -12.84 -13.24 -0.98
N LEU A 66 -12.17 -13.96 -1.88
CA LEU A 66 -12.03 -15.41 -1.76
C LEU A 66 -11.13 -15.82 -0.58
N ALA A 67 -10.21 -14.95 -0.16
CA ALA A 67 -9.25 -15.23 0.91
C ALA A 67 -9.88 -15.55 2.28
N ASP A 68 -11.11 -15.07 2.52
CA ASP A 68 -11.82 -15.40 3.78
C ASP A 68 -12.24 -16.88 3.88
N LYS A 69 -12.32 -17.60 2.74
CA LYS A 69 -12.64 -19.03 2.69
C LYS A 69 -11.43 -19.94 2.98
N PHE A 70 -10.23 -19.40 2.91
CA PHE A 70 -9.00 -20.18 2.99
C PHE A 70 -8.14 -19.80 4.19
N ASP A 71 -7.20 -20.70 4.52
CA ASP A 71 -6.15 -20.40 5.50
C ASP A 71 -5.29 -19.22 5.03
N LYS A 72 -5.32 -18.13 5.79
CA LYS A 72 -4.66 -16.87 5.42
C LYS A 72 -3.16 -17.02 5.24
N LYS A 73 -2.51 -17.91 6.01
CA LYS A 73 -1.08 -18.19 5.86
C LYS A 73 -0.78 -18.77 4.49
N ARG A 74 -1.50 -19.83 4.08
CA ARG A 74 -1.31 -20.46 2.77
C ARG A 74 -1.62 -19.48 1.65
N TYR A 75 -2.65 -18.67 1.83
CA TYR A 75 -3.06 -17.68 0.83
C TYR A 75 -2.00 -16.60 0.62
N MET A 76 -1.38 -16.09 1.70
CA MET A 76 -0.25 -15.16 1.62
C MET A 76 0.96 -15.80 0.93
N LEU A 77 1.29 -17.06 1.22
CA LEU A 77 2.38 -17.78 0.56
C LEU A 77 2.16 -17.89 -0.95
N LEU A 78 0.95 -18.26 -1.39
CA LEU A 78 0.60 -18.33 -2.80
C LEU A 78 0.71 -16.96 -3.49
N ALA A 79 0.24 -15.90 -2.84
CA ALA A 79 0.40 -14.54 -3.36
C ALA A 79 1.87 -14.14 -3.51
N ILE A 80 2.73 -14.46 -2.54
CA ILE A 80 4.16 -14.15 -2.64
C ILE A 80 4.85 -14.98 -3.71
N ILE A 81 4.47 -16.25 -3.89
CA ILE A 81 4.98 -17.09 -4.98
C ILE A 81 4.61 -16.48 -6.33
N ALA A 82 3.35 -16.07 -6.52
CA ALA A 82 2.90 -15.41 -7.75
C ALA A 82 3.67 -14.10 -8.01
N PHE A 83 3.89 -13.30 -6.97
CA PHE A 83 4.69 -12.07 -7.01
C PHE A 83 6.15 -12.35 -7.43
N ALA A 84 6.80 -13.32 -6.80
CA ALA A 84 8.17 -13.72 -7.11
C ALA A 84 8.31 -14.26 -8.52
N CYS A 85 7.42 -15.18 -8.94
CA CYS A 85 7.39 -15.74 -10.28
C CYS A 85 7.20 -14.66 -11.35
N GLY A 86 6.32 -13.68 -11.09
CA GLY A 86 6.13 -12.53 -11.97
C GLY A 86 7.42 -11.75 -12.21
N PHE A 87 8.16 -11.43 -11.13
CA PHE A 87 9.42 -10.71 -11.24
C PHE A 87 10.55 -11.52 -11.88
N ILE A 88 10.63 -12.82 -11.62
CA ILE A 88 11.58 -13.72 -12.28
C ILE A 88 11.29 -13.83 -13.78
N ALA A 89 10.02 -13.90 -14.15
CA ALA A 89 9.60 -14.12 -15.53
C ALA A 89 9.78 -12.86 -16.41
N ILE A 90 9.57 -11.64 -15.90
CA ILE A 90 9.68 -10.40 -16.71
C ILE A 90 10.99 -10.32 -17.51
N PRO A 91 12.19 -10.48 -16.91
CA PRO A 91 13.45 -10.42 -17.67
C PRO A 91 13.65 -11.55 -18.68
N MET A 92 12.91 -12.64 -18.57
CA MET A 92 13.05 -13.83 -19.41
C MET A 92 12.08 -13.82 -20.61
N VAL A 93 11.11 -12.92 -20.61
CA VAL A 93 10.06 -12.84 -21.63
C VAL A 93 10.39 -11.77 -22.67
N HIS A 94 10.13 -12.06 -23.95
CA HIS A 94 10.36 -11.14 -25.06
C HIS A 94 9.08 -10.62 -25.70
N ASN A 95 7.92 -10.93 -25.12
CA ASN A 95 6.61 -10.49 -25.60
C ASN A 95 6.03 -9.42 -24.67
N VAL A 96 5.76 -8.23 -25.22
CA VAL A 96 5.22 -7.08 -24.48
C VAL A 96 3.91 -7.41 -23.77
N VAL A 97 2.98 -8.08 -24.45
CA VAL A 97 1.68 -8.42 -23.87
C VAL A 97 1.86 -9.31 -22.63
N LEU A 98 2.76 -10.28 -22.73
CA LEU A 98 3.04 -11.16 -21.60
C LEU A 98 3.71 -10.41 -20.44
N VAL A 99 4.60 -9.47 -20.71
CA VAL A 99 5.19 -8.59 -19.67
C VAL A 99 4.11 -7.76 -18.98
N VAL A 100 3.15 -7.20 -19.72
CA VAL A 100 2.01 -6.44 -19.15
C VAL A 100 1.14 -7.34 -18.27
N LEU A 101 0.86 -8.56 -18.71
CA LEU A 101 0.12 -9.54 -17.92
C LEU A 101 0.87 -9.99 -16.65
N LEU A 102 2.18 -10.20 -16.74
CA LEU A 102 3.02 -10.50 -15.58
C LEU A 102 3.04 -9.31 -14.60
N PHE A 103 3.08 -8.09 -15.11
CA PHE A 103 2.99 -6.91 -14.28
C PHE A 103 1.62 -6.77 -13.60
N ALA A 104 0.53 -7.10 -14.29
CA ALA A 104 -0.80 -7.20 -13.70
C ALA A 104 -0.85 -8.26 -12.60
N LEU A 105 -0.25 -9.44 -12.83
CA LEU A 105 -0.12 -10.51 -11.84
C LEU A 105 0.63 -10.05 -10.59
N ILE A 106 1.75 -9.35 -10.75
CA ILE A 106 2.55 -8.81 -9.65
C ILE A 106 1.72 -7.83 -8.80
N ASN A 107 1.01 -6.90 -9.45
CA ASN A 107 0.15 -5.94 -8.75
C ASN A 107 -1.02 -6.61 -8.03
N CYS A 108 -1.67 -7.58 -8.68
CA CYS A 108 -2.70 -8.41 -8.07
C CYS A 108 -2.16 -9.15 -6.84
N ALA A 109 -1.05 -9.84 -6.97
CA ALA A 109 -0.44 -10.64 -5.90
C ALA A 109 -0.03 -9.78 -4.70
N TYR A 110 0.56 -8.61 -4.93
CA TYR A 110 0.90 -7.67 -3.87
C TYR A 110 -0.34 -7.13 -3.15
N SER A 111 -1.38 -6.75 -3.88
CA SER A 111 -2.64 -6.27 -3.31
C SER A 111 -3.32 -7.35 -2.46
N VAL A 112 -3.38 -8.58 -2.97
CA VAL A 112 -3.92 -9.75 -2.24
C VAL A 112 -3.12 -10.01 -0.97
N PHE A 113 -1.79 -10.02 -1.05
CA PHE A 113 -0.93 -10.19 0.14
C PHE A 113 -1.22 -9.10 1.17
N SER A 114 -1.24 -7.83 0.79
CA SER A 114 -1.50 -6.69 1.67
C SER A 114 -2.87 -6.79 2.35
N THR A 115 -3.90 -7.16 1.60
CA THR A 115 -5.27 -7.34 2.11
C THR A 115 -5.35 -8.48 3.11
N VAL A 116 -4.78 -9.64 2.78
CA VAL A 116 -4.81 -10.83 3.64
C VAL A 116 -3.97 -10.63 4.90
N LEU A 117 -2.84 -9.91 4.81
CA LEU A 117 -2.02 -9.50 5.94
C LEU A 117 -2.82 -8.63 6.93
N LYS A 118 -3.54 -7.62 6.43
CA LYS A 118 -4.40 -6.76 7.26
C LYS A 118 -5.52 -7.59 7.92
N ALA A 119 -6.15 -8.48 7.16
CA ALA A 119 -7.16 -9.38 7.68
C ALA A 119 -6.60 -10.33 8.77
N TRP A 120 -5.38 -10.84 8.58
CA TRP A 120 -4.72 -11.66 9.60
C TRP A 120 -4.48 -10.86 10.89
N PHE A 121 -4.03 -9.60 10.80
CA PHE A 121 -3.90 -8.71 11.96
C PHE A 121 -5.25 -8.47 12.63
N ALA A 122 -6.28 -8.22 11.85
CA ALA A 122 -7.64 -7.99 12.33
C ALA A 122 -8.21 -9.19 13.10
N ASP A 123 -7.95 -10.42 12.66
CA ASP A 123 -8.46 -11.63 13.27
C ASP A 123 -7.69 -12.06 14.51
N ASN A 124 -6.38 -11.83 14.56
CA ASN A 124 -5.51 -12.45 15.58
C ASN A 124 -5.04 -11.50 16.68
N LEU A 125 -5.21 -10.19 16.49
CA LEU A 125 -4.71 -9.19 17.44
C LEU A 125 -5.85 -8.57 18.27
N THR A 126 -5.54 -8.19 19.52
CA THR A 126 -6.48 -7.43 20.37
C THR A 126 -6.63 -5.99 19.88
N ALA A 127 -7.76 -5.34 20.18
CA ALA A 127 -8.06 -3.98 19.71
C ALA A 127 -6.93 -2.97 19.97
N THR A 128 -6.33 -2.99 21.15
CA THR A 128 -5.21 -2.10 21.51
C THR A 128 -3.92 -2.42 20.75
N THR A 129 -3.68 -3.69 20.43
CA THR A 129 -2.50 -4.11 19.66
C THR A 129 -2.67 -3.85 18.17
N LYS A 130 -3.89 -4.04 17.62
CA LYS A 130 -4.20 -3.79 16.20
C LYS A 130 -3.79 -2.37 15.77
N THR A 131 -4.20 -1.36 16.53
CA THR A 131 -3.88 0.04 16.21
C THR A 131 -2.39 0.27 16.05
N ARG A 132 -1.59 -0.27 16.99
CA ARG A 132 -0.13 -0.16 16.93
C ARG A 132 0.46 -0.89 15.74
N ILE A 133 -0.06 -2.08 15.44
CA ILE A 133 0.46 -2.90 14.33
C ILE A 133 0.05 -2.34 12.98
N PHE A 134 -1.15 -1.80 12.81
CA PHE A 134 -1.54 -1.10 11.59
C PHE A 134 -0.68 0.15 11.36
N SER A 135 -0.38 0.92 12.41
CA SER A 135 0.52 2.07 12.31
C SER A 135 1.95 1.66 11.96
N LEU A 136 2.47 0.59 12.59
CA LEU A 136 3.79 0.03 12.24
C LEU A 136 3.80 -0.48 10.80
N ASN A 137 2.75 -1.16 10.35
CA ASN A 137 2.65 -1.62 8.97
C ASN A 137 2.70 -0.43 8.00
N TYR A 138 1.97 0.64 8.29
CA TYR A 138 2.04 1.86 7.47
C TYR A 138 3.44 2.48 7.46
N THR A 139 4.11 2.52 8.62
CA THR A 139 5.52 2.98 8.71
C THR A 139 6.45 2.15 7.83
N VAL A 140 6.38 0.82 7.90
CA VAL A 140 7.27 -0.04 7.11
C VAL A 140 6.96 0.03 5.61
N LEU A 141 5.71 0.27 5.22
CA LEU A 141 5.36 0.55 3.83
C LEU A 141 6.04 1.84 3.32
N ASN A 142 5.98 2.92 4.12
CA ASN A 142 6.63 4.18 3.76
C ASN A 142 8.16 4.05 3.71
N ILE A 143 8.78 3.29 4.64
CA ILE A 143 10.21 2.98 4.57
C ILE A 143 10.52 2.22 3.27
N GLY A 144 9.71 1.23 2.91
CA GLY A 144 9.87 0.47 1.68
C GLY A 144 9.80 1.35 0.42
N TRP A 145 8.84 2.27 0.36
CA TRP A 145 8.72 3.24 -0.73
C TRP A 145 9.81 4.32 -0.73
N THR A 146 10.40 4.63 0.43
CA THR A 146 11.54 5.57 0.53
C THR A 146 12.84 4.91 0.07
N VAL A 147 13.07 3.65 0.43
CA VAL A 147 14.31 2.92 0.15
C VAL A 147 14.31 2.26 -1.24
N GLY A 148 13.14 1.78 -1.68
CA GLY A 148 13.02 1.02 -2.94
C GLY A 148 13.50 1.78 -4.17
N PRO A 149 12.95 2.97 -4.50
CA PRO A 149 13.34 3.69 -5.72
C PRO A 149 14.82 4.04 -5.81
N PRO A 150 15.53 4.55 -4.77
CA PRO A 150 16.97 4.76 -4.82
C PRO A 150 17.76 3.47 -5.10
N LEU A 151 17.37 2.34 -4.49
CA LEU A 151 17.99 1.05 -4.79
C LEU A 151 17.75 0.65 -6.25
N GLY A 152 16.51 0.82 -6.73
CA GLY A 152 16.17 0.57 -8.13
C GLY A 152 17.01 1.42 -9.09
N THR A 153 17.22 2.70 -8.80
CA THR A 153 18.08 3.60 -9.59
C THR A 153 19.50 3.07 -9.70
N LEU A 154 20.11 2.70 -8.58
CA LEU A 154 21.48 2.18 -8.54
C LEU A 154 21.61 0.87 -9.35
N LEU A 155 20.61 0.03 -9.31
CA LEU A 155 20.60 -1.24 -10.03
C LEU A 155 20.37 -1.05 -11.54
N VAL A 156 19.44 -0.18 -11.94
CA VAL A 156 19.18 0.12 -13.36
C VAL A 156 20.40 0.71 -14.06
N MET A 157 21.23 1.48 -13.35
CA MET A 157 22.51 1.98 -13.90
C MET A 157 23.48 0.86 -14.31
N GLN A 158 23.39 -0.31 -13.66
CA GLN A 158 24.24 -1.47 -13.98
C GLN A 158 23.57 -2.37 -15.01
N SER A 159 22.29 -2.71 -14.82
CA SER A 159 21.48 -3.47 -15.76
C SER A 159 20.00 -3.24 -15.51
N ILE A 160 19.23 -3.10 -16.60
CA ILE A 160 17.78 -2.87 -16.55
C ILE A 160 17.01 -4.02 -15.91
N ASN A 161 17.59 -5.21 -15.86
CA ASN A 161 16.98 -6.41 -15.29
C ASN A 161 17.24 -6.58 -13.78
N LEU A 162 18.23 -5.92 -13.21
CA LEU A 162 18.63 -6.09 -11.81
C LEU A 162 17.54 -5.73 -10.79
N PRO A 163 16.71 -4.67 -10.98
CA PRO A 163 15.62 -4.38 -10.05
C PRO A 163 14.62 -5.54 -9.93
N PHE A 164 14.34 -6.26 -11.01
CA PHE A 164 13.43 -7.41 -10.99
C PHE A 164 14.03 -8.59 -10.21
N TRP A 165 15.32 -8.84 -10.36
CA TRP A 165 16.03 -9.86 -9.57
C TRP A 165 16.08 -9.49 -8.09
N LEU A 166 16.30 -8.21 -7.74
CA LEU A 166 16.20 -7.75 -6.37
C LEU A 166 14.81 -8.01 -5.79
N ALA A 167 13.75 -7.67 -6.52
CA ALA A 167 12.38 -7.90 -6.08
C ALA A 167 12.07 -9.38 -5.86
N ALA A 168 12.58 -10.26 -6.73
CA ALA A 168 12.46 -11.70 -6.58
C ALA A 168 13.19 -12.20 -5.30
N ILE A 169 14.41 -11.73 -5.05
CA ILE A 169 15.18 -12.05 -3.82
C ILE A 169 14.45 -11.52 -2.58
N CYS A 170 13.95 -10.28 -2.62
CA CYS A 170 13.15 -9.70 -1.54
C CYS A 170 11.88 -10.51 -1.25
N SER A 171 11.39 -11.32 -2.19
CA SER A 171 10.23 -12.19 -2.01
C SER A 171 10.59 -13.54 -1.38
N ALA A 172 11.81 -14.01 -1.54
CA ALA A 172 12.24 -15.30 -0.99
C ALA A 172 12.26 -15.31 0.54
N PHE A 173 12.71 -14.23 1.18
CA PHE A 173 12.73 -14.12 2.64
C PHE A 173 11.32 -14.15 3.25
N PRO A 174 10.31 -13.39 2.77
CA PRO A 174 8.92 -13.51 3.19
C PRO A 174 8.35 -14.92 3.12
N LEU A 175 8.68 -15.70 2.09
CA LEU A 175 8.26 -17.10 2.00
C LEU A 175 8.75 -17.91 3.21
N VAL A 176 10.04 -17.77 3.54
CA VAL A 176 10.63 -18.44 4.71
C VAL A 176 10.02 -17.91 6.00
N PHE A 177 9.93 -16.58 6.18
CA PHE A 177 9.41 -15.95 7.40
C PHE A 177 7.99 -16.39 7.69
N ILE A 178 7.12 -16.38 6.69
CA ILE A 178 5.72 -16.76 6.84
C ILE A 178 5.61 -18.27 7.08
N GLN A 179 6.36 -19.08 6.34
CA GLN A 179 6.32 -20.52 6.48
C GLN A 179 6.73 -20.96 7.90
N VAL A 180 7.78 -20.36 8.46
CA VAL A 180 8.37 -20.79 9.74
C VAL A 180 7.65 -20.15 10.93
N TRP A 181 7.35 -18.86 10.88
CA TRP A 181 6.95 -18.10 12.08
C TRP A 181 5.48 -17.69 12.11
N VAL A 182 4.77 -17.69 10.97
CA VAL A 182 3.35 -17.33 11.01
C VAL A 182 2.52 -18.55 11.39
N THR A 183 1.75 -18.41 12.47
CA THR A 183 0.79 -19.41 12.89
C THR A 183 -0.40 -19.44 11.93
N ARG A 184 -0.95 -20.64 11.70
CA ARG A 184 -2.20 -20.76 10.94
C ARG A 184 -3.29 -19.98 11.66
N SER A 185 -3.98 -19.13 10.93
CA SER A 185 -5.23 -18.56 11.40
C SER A 185 -6.29 -19.64 11.27
N VAL A 186 -6.84 -20.06 12.39
CA VAL A 186 -8.05 -20.89 12.34
C VAL A 186 -9.09 -20.03 11.65
N ALA A 187 -9.64 -20.50 10.54
CA ALA A 187 -10.72 -19.77 9.87
C ALA A 187 -11.81 -19.50 10.91
N ALA A 188 -12.26 -18.25 11.02
CA ALA A 188 -13.27 -17.82 11.99
C ALA A 188 -14.64 -18.50 11.80
N SER A 189 -14.72 -19.50 10.94
CA SER A 189 -15.93 -20.28 10.59
C SER A 189 -16.38 -21.28 11.66
N GLU A 190 -15.62 -21.50 12.74
CA GLU A 190 -16.03 -22.46 13.80
C GLU A 190 -16.85 -21.83 14.94
N GLY A 191 -17.07 -20.51 14.94
CA GLY A 191 -17.93 -19.83 15.91
C GLY A 191 -19.40 -19.85 15.49
N LYS A 192 -20.33 -20.22 16.39
CA LYS A 192 -21.79 -20.18 16.18
C LYS A 192 -22.38 -18.84 15.68
N ASN A 193 -21.57 -17.77 15.57
CA ASN A 193 -21.92 -16.43 15.12
C ASN A 193 -21.11 -15.96 13.90
N ALA A 194 -20.43 -16.83 13.16
CA ALA A 194 -19.81 -16.45 11.91
C ALA A 194 -20.86 -16.06 10.90
N ALA A 195 -20.80 -14.85 10.36
CA ALA A 195 -21.69 -14.42 9.28
C ALA A 195 -21.55 -15.41 8.11
N ILE A 196 -22.67 -15.77 7.49
CA ILE A 196 -22.65 -16.61 6.28
C ILE A 196 -21.89 -15.81 5.22
N TRP A 197 -20.72 -16.35 4.83
CA TRP A 197 -19.91 -15.70 3.79
C TRP A 197 -20.70 -15.57 2.50
N SER A 198 -20.96 -14.34 2.08
CA SER A 198 -21.66 -14.03 0.84
C SER A 198 -21.14 -12.73 0.23
N PRO A 199 -20.65 -12.74 -1.02
CA PRO A 199 -20.22 -11.52 -1.70
C PRO A 199 -21.32 -10.46 -1.82
N SER A 200 -22.59 -10.86 -1.85
CA SER A 200 -23.72 -9.93 -1.94
C SER A 200 -23.87 -9.04 -0.70
N VAL A 201 -23.33 -9.44 0.44
CA VAL A 201 -23.31 -8.61 1.66
C VAL A 201 -22.49 -7.33 1.43
N LEU A 202 -21.38 -7.40 0.68
CA LEU A 202 -20.53 -6.24 0.38
C LEU A 202 -21.29 -5.15 -0.38
N LEU A 203 -22.13 -5.52 -1.34
CA LEU A 203 -22.91 -4.57 -2.13
C LEU A 203 -24.11 -4.00 -1.37
N ARG A 204 -24.58 -4.66 -0.31
CA ARG A 204 -25.71 -4.23 0.51
C ARG A 204 -25.29 -3.45 1.75
N ASP A 205 -24.05 -3.54 2.16
CA ASP A 205 -23.54 -2.82 3.32
C ASP A 205 -23.26 -1.36 2.97
N LYS A 206 -24.21 -0.49 3.33
CA LYS A 206 -24.13 0.95 3.10
C LYS A 206 -22.92 1.58 3.80
N ALA A 207 -22.53 1.08 4.98
CA ALA A 207 -21.36 1.61 5.71
C ALA A 207 -20.09 1.33 4.91
N LEU A 208 -19.93 0.11 4.37
CA LEU A 208 -18.80 -0.24 3.50
C LEU A 208 -18.80 0.60 2.22
N LEU A 209 -19.95 0.76 1.55
CA LEU A 209 -20.04 1.54 0.31
C LEU A 209 -19.62 3.00 0.50
N TRP A 210 -20.15 3.67 1.52
CA TRP A 210 -19.76 5.05 1.82
C TRP A 210 -18.30 5.17 2.25
N PHE A 211 -17.82 4.18 2.98
CA PHE A 211 -16.44 4.14 3.41
C PHE A 211 -15.48 3.92 2.23
N THR A 212 -15.79 2.99 1.32
CA THR A 212 -14.99 2.77 0.09
C THR A 212 -14.96 4.03 -0.78
N LEU A 213 -16.08 4.74 -0.91
CA LEU A 213 -16.12 6.03 -1.61
C LEU A 213 -15.24 7.08 -0.94
N SER A 214 -15.29 7.16 0.40
CA SER A 214 -14.43 8.06 1.16
C SER A 214 -12.95 7.71 0.99
N ALA A 215 -12.60 6.42 1.03
CA ALA A 215 -11.26 5.93 0.79
C ALA A 215 -10.76 6.27 -0.62
N PHE A 216 -11.62 6.10 -1.63
CA PHE A 216 -11.32 6.49 -3.01
C PHE A 216 -10.98 7.98 -3.11
N LEU A 217 -11.80 8.86 -2.52
CA LEU A 217 -11.54 10.30 -2.52
C LEU A 217 -10.25 10.66 -1.77
N ALA A 218 -9.97 10.00 -0.65
CA ALA A 218 -8.74 10.22 0.11
C ALA A 218 -7.50 9.75 -0.65
N SER A 219 -7.59 8.60 -1.33
CA SER A 219 -6.51 8.09 -2.19
C SER A 219 -6.25 9.00 -3.39
N PHE A 220 -7.31 9.60 -3.94
CA PHE A 220 -7.17 10.61 -5.00
C PHE A 220 -6.39 11.83 -4.51
N VAL A 221 -6.67 12.33 -3.30
CA VAL A 221 -5.94 13.44 -2.68
C VAL A 221 -4.48 13.06 -2.42
N GLY A 222 -4.21 11.88 -1.87
CA GLY A 222 -2.84 11.39 -1.63
C GLY A 222 -2.06 11.17 -2.92
N GLY A 223 -2.70 10.62 -3.95
CA GLY A 223 -2.12 10.45 -5.29
C GLY A 223 -1.81 11.78 -5.96
N ALA A 224 -2.71 12.76 -5.84
CA ALA A 224 -2.49 14.11 -6.33
C ALA A 224 -1.29 14.80 -5.64
N PHE A 225 -1.15 14.64 -4.33
CA PHE A 225 0.01 15.11 -3.59
C PHE A 225 1.32 14.52 -4.16
N ALA A 226 1.37 13.20 -4.36
CA ALA A 226 2.57 12.53 -4.83
C ALA A 226 2.90 12.83 -6.31
N SER A 227 1.89 13.01 -7.16
CA SER A 227 2.05 13.06 -8.63
C SER A 227 1.90 14.48 -9.19
N CYS A 228 0.99 15.28 -8.65
CA CYS A 228 0.62 16.55 -9.27
C CYS A 228 1.34 17.76 -8.67
N ILE A 229 1.97 17.65 -7.49
CA ILE A 229 2.62 18.80 -6.84
C ILE A 229 3.74 19.39 -7.72
N SER A 230 4.57 18.54 -8.31
CA SER A 230 5.63 19.00 -9.21
C SER A 230 5.08 19.67 -10.47
N GLN A 231 4.01 19.11 -11.05
CA GLN A 231 3.35 19.67 -12.22
C GLN A 231 2.70 21.02 -11.89
N TYR A 232 2.04 21.13 -10.77
CA TYR A 232 1.45 22.37 -10.30
C TYR A 232 2.51 23.46 -10.16
N VAL A 233 3.65 23.16 -9.53
CA VAL A 233 4.73 24.12 -9.34
C VAL A 233 5.37 24.51 -10.68
N MET A 234 5.53 23.58 -11.62
CA MET A 234 6.03 23.87 -12.97
C MET A 234 5.14 24.86 -13.73
N VAL A 235 3.82 24.82 -13.48
CA VAL A 235 2.87 25.74 -14.13
C VAL A 235 2.86 27.12 -13.47
N VAL A 236 2.97 27.19 -12.13
CA VAL A 236 2.87 28.47 -11.39
C VAL A 236 4.21 29.19 -11.21
N ALA A 237 5.32 28.50 -11.38
CA ALA A 237 6.68 29.04 -11.30
C ALA A 237 7.53 28.55 -12.47
N ASP A 238 8.47 27.63 -12.24
CA ASP A 238 9.34 27.03 -13.25
C ASP A 238 9.79 25.60 -12.86
N SER A 239 10.43 24.90 -13.78
CA SER A 239 10.91 23.53 -13.55
C SER A 239 12.01 23.44 -12.49
N GLY A 240 12.91 24.42 -12.42
CA GLY A 240 14.00 24.44 -11.43
C GLY A 240 13.50 24.68 -10.02
N PHE A 241 12.44 25.48 -9.87
CA PHE A 241 11.77 25.64 -8.57
C PHE A 241 10.97 24.40 -8.19
N ALA A 242 10.31 23.74 -9.16
CA ALA A 242 9.59 22.50 -8.92
C ALA A 242 10.52 21.39 -8.37
N GLU A 243 11.73 21.26 -8.89
CA GLU A 243 12.73 20.32 -8.37
C GLU A 243 13.08 20.61 -6.91
N LYS A 244 13.28 21.88 -6.54
CA LYS A 244 13.54 22.29 -5.16
C LYS A 244 12.37 22.00 -4.23
N VAL A 245 11.14 22.25 -4.67
CA VAL A 245 9.92 21.96 -3.90
C VAL A 245 9.81 20.46 -3.63
N VAL A 246 9.98 19.63 -4.65
CA VAL A 246 9.94 18.16 -4.50
C VAL A 246 11.04 17.67 -3.56
N ALA A 247 12.26 18.25 -3.67
CA ALA A 247 13.39 17.95 -2.80
C ALA A 247 13.16 18.33 -1.32
N VAL A 248 12.20 19.21 -1.03
CA VAL A 248 11.81 19.56 0.35
C VAL A 248 10.60 18.77 0.79
N VAL A 249 9.54 18.74 -0.01
CA VAL A 249 8.22 18.18 0.36
C VAL A 249 8.28 16.68 0.62
N LEU A 250 8.92 15.90 -0.25
CA LEU A 250 8.98 14.45 -0.09
C LEU A 250 9.81 14.00 1.12
N PRO A 251 11.02 14.55 1.38
CA PRO A 251 11.74 14.22 2.60
C PRO A 251 11.02 14.66 3.87
N VAL A 252 10.35 15.81 3.90
CA VAL A 252 9.56 16.25 5.06
C VAL A 252 8.45 15.25 5.35
N ASN A 253 7.71 14.82 4.32
CA ASN A 253 6.70 13.77 4.46
C ASN A 253 7.31 12.49 5.05
N ALA A 254 8.38 11.97 4.44
CA ALA A 254 9.03 10.73 4.88
C ALA A 254 9.51 10.80 6.34
N VAL A 255 10.16 11.89 6.73
CA VAL A 255 10.68 12.10 8.09
C VAL A 255 9.55 12.12 9.11
N ILE A 256 8.45 12.84 8.82
CA ILE A 256 7.29 12.92 9.72
C ILE A 256 6.61 11.56 9.86
N VAL A 257 6.38 10.85 8.73
CA VAL A 257 5.79 9.50 8.77
C VAL A 257 6.65 8.58 9.61
N VAL A 258 7.95 8.46 9.33
CA VAL A 258 8.83 7.53 10.05
C VAL A 258 8.93 7.88 11.54
N SER A 259 8.98 9.18 11.89
CA SER A 259 9.19 9.63 13.26
C SER A 259 7.91 9.61 14.11
N LEU A 260 6.76 10.02 13.54
CA LEU A 260 5.55 10.27 14.32
C LEU A 260 4.45 9.23 14.12
N GLN A 261 4.45 8.42 13.06
CA GLN A 261 3.41 7.46 12.73
C GLN A 261 3.09 6.53 13.90
N TYR A 262 4.10 5.96 14.53
CA TYR A 262 3.91 5.05 15.67
C TYR A 262 3.33 5.78 16.89
N ALA A 263 3.80 7.00 17.18
CA ALA A 263 3.36 7.78 18.33
C ALA A 263 1.88 8.22 18.18
N VAL A 264 1.46 8.61 16.98
CA VAL A 264 0.08 8.97 16.65
C VAL A 264 -0.80 7.72 16.66
N GLY A 265 -0.39 6.67 15.96
CA GLY A 265 -1.18 5.44 15.83
C GLY A 265 -1.50 4.79 17.16
N ARG A 266 -0.58 4.80 18.14
CA ARG A 266 -0.86 4.24 19.48
C ARG A 266 -1.93 4.99 20.27
N ARG A 267 -2.27 6.23 19.88
CA ARG A 267 -3.31 7.05 20.50
C ARG A 267 -4.68 6.84 19.87
N LEU A 268 -4.74 6.20 18.70
CA LEU A 268 -6.00 5.84 18.06
C LEU A 268 -6.67 4.70 18.82
N THR A 269 -7.95 4.85 19.11
CA THR A 269 -8.78 3.85 19.80
C THR A 269 -10.14 3.78 19.11
N ALA A 270 -10.89 2.71 19.32
CA ALA A 270 -12.24 2.59 18.78
C ALA A 270 -13.18 3.73 19.21
N VAL A 271 -12.92 4.34 20.37
CA VAL A 271 -13.74 5.44 20.90
C VAL A 271 -13.41 6.79 20.22
N ASN A 272 -12.12 7.06 19.98
CA ASN A 272 -11.68 8.36 19.45
C ASN A 272 -11.42 8.36 17.94
N ILE A 273 -11.60 7.24 17.25
CA ILE A 273 -11.25 7.11 15.84
C ILE A 273 -11.99 8.13 14.95
N ARG A 274 -13.30 8.34 15.19
CA ARG A 274 -14.09 9.29 14.39
C ARG A 274 -13.58 10.73 14.53
N PRO A 275 -13.47 11.32 15.74
CA PRO A 275 -12.93 12.67 15.88
C PRO A 275 -11.48 12.77 15.40
N MET A 276 -10.66 11.75 15.59
CA MET A 276 -9.28 11.73 15.06
C MET A 276 -9.26 11.78 13.53
N MET A 277 -10.08 11.00 12.83
CA MET A 277 -10.16 11.05 11.37
C MET A 277 -10.68 12.40 10.87
N THR A 278 -11.68 13.00 11.54
CA THR A 278 -12.10 14.38 11.22
C THR A 278 -10.94 15.35 11.37
N THR A 279 -10.17 15.25 12.46
CA THR A 279 -8.95 16.05 12.66
C THR A 279 -7.93 15.81 11.54
N GLY A 280 -7.70 14.57 11.15
CA GLY A 280 -6.82 14.22 10.01
C GLY A 280 -7.29 14.87 8.71
N THR A 281 -8.58 14.85 8.42
CA THR A 281 -9.16 15.51 7.24
C THR A 281 -8.95 17.02 7.28
N VAL A 282 -9.09 17.66 8.45
CA VAL A 282 -8.82 19.11 8.61
C VAL A 282 -7.35 19.41 8.31
N PHE A 283 -6.41 18.56 8.77
CA PHE A 283 -4.99 18.70 8.45
C PHE A 283 -4.70 18.52 6.95
N PHE A 284 -5.36 17.58 6.27
CA PHE A 284 -5.26 17.46 4.80
C PHE A 284 -5.69 18.75 4.11
N ILE A 285 -6.87 19.26 4.46
CA ILE A 285 -7.41 20.51 3.88
C ILE A 285 -6.47 21.69 4.15
N ALA A 286 -6.00 21.84 5.40
CA ALA A 286 -5.08 22.91 5.77
C ALA A 286 -3.75 22.81 5.02
N GLY A 287 -3.20 21.60 4.84
CA GLY A 287 -1.98 21.39 4.06
C GLY A 287 -2.16 21.74 2.59
N LEU A 288 -3.28 21.33 1.96
CA LEU A 288 -3.60 21.69 0.58
C LEU A 288 -3.76 23.19 0.38
N ILE A 289 -4.47 23.86 1.30
CA ILE A 289 -4.59 25.33 1.29
C ILE A 289 -3.21 25.98 1.45
N GLY A 290 -2.38 25.43 2.35
CA GLY A 290 -1.01 25.90 2.56
C GLY A 290 -0.17 25.85 1.27
N PHE A 291 -0.28 24.80 0.48
CA PHE A 291 0.42 24.72 -0.82
C PHE A 291 0.02 25.84 -1.79
N ILE A 292 -1.27 26.22 -1.82
CA ILE A 292 -1.77 27.31 -2.69
C ILE A 292 -1.10 28.63 -2.32
N PHE A 293 -0.87 28.89 -1.02
CA PHE A 293 -0.29 30.12 -0.51
C PHE A 293 1.22 30.09 -0.29
N SER A 294 1.90 29.01 -0.64
CA SER A 294 3.35 28.86 -0.41
C SER A 294 4.21 29.74 -1.32
N GLY A 295 3.69 30.16 -2.51
CA GLY A 295 4.42 31.01 -3.45
C GLY A 295 5.84 30.50 -3.74
N ASP A 296 6.81 31.41 -3.74
CA ASP A 296 8.23 31.11 -4.03
C ASP A 296 9.05 30.72 -2.78
N ASN A 297 8.38 30.52 -1.64
CA ASN A 297 9.07 30.26 -0.37
C ASN A 297 9.09 28.77 -0.02
N LEU A 298 10.22 28.12 -0.17
CA LEU A 298 10.44 26.69 0.15
C LEU A 298 10.11 26.33 1.59
N PHE A 299 10.24 27.24 2.55
CA PHE A 299 9.88 26.98 3.93
C PHE A 299 8.36 26.75 4.07
N PHE A 300 7.53 27.55 3.40
CA PHE A 300 6.09 27.35 3.43
C PHE A 300 5.65 26.08 2.70
N TRP A 301 6.36 25.67 1.64
CA TRP A 301 6.15 24.36 1.02
C TRP A 301 6.43 23.22 1.98
N GLY A 302 7.55 23.28 2.70
CA GLY A 302 7.90 22.30 3.72
C GLY A 302 6.91 22.28 4.89
N LEU A 303 6.46 23.45 5.36
CA LEU A 303 5.48 23.56 6.42
C LEU A 303 4.11 22.98 5.99
N SER A 304 3.65 23.31 4.78
CA SER A 304 2.41 22.79 4.21
C SER A 304 2.46 21.27 4.06
N ALA A 305 3.60 20.73 3.61
CA ALA A 305 3.85 19.29 3.57
C ALA A 305 3.79 18.65 4.96
N ALA A 306 4.38 19.29 5.96
CA ALA A 306 4.34 18.81 7.35
C ALA A 306 2.89 18.75 7.88
N VAL A 307 2.11 19.80 7.64
CA VAL A 307 0.68 19.87 8.04
C VAL A 307 -0.12 18.77 7.32
N PHE A 308 0.05 18.62 6.01
CA PHE A 308 -0.60 17.58 5.21
C PHE A 308 -0.27 16.18 5.75
N THR A 309 1.00 15.92 6.03
CA THR A 309 1.50 14.62 6.51
C THR A 309 0.95 14.28 7.90
N ILE A 310 0.70 15.27 8.77
CA ILE A 310 0.01 15.02 10.05
C ILE A 310 -1.39 14.46 9.79
N GLY A 311 -2.10 14.95 8.79
CA GLY A 311 -3.38 14.38 8.34
C GLY A 311 -3.22 12.92 7.91
N GLU A 312 -2.22 12.63 7.09
CA GLU A 312 -1.92 11.31 6.55
C GLU A 312 -1.64 10.27 7.65
N ILE A 313 -0.78 10.58 8.61
CA ILE A 313 -0.41 9.66 9.70
C ILE A 313 -1.56 9.36 10.67
N ILE A 314 -2.59 10.21 10.71
CA ILE A 314 -3.83 9.95 11.45
C ILE A 314 -4.78 9.11 10.59
N TYR A 315 -4.96 9.49 9.33
CA TYR A 315 -5.98 8.94 8.44
C TYR A 315 -5.69 7.47 8.08
N ALA A 316 -4.50 7.15 7.63
CA ALA A 316 -4.17 5.82 7.11
C ALA A 316 -4.39 4.66 8.11
N PRO A 317 -3.88 4.69 9.36
CA PRO A 317 -4.20 3.64 10.33
C PRO A 317 -5.64 3.70 10.81
N GLY A 318 -6.26 4.89 10.84
CA GLY A 318 -7.66 5.08 11.18
C GLY A 318 -8.59 4.38 10.20
N GLU A 319 -8.28 4.46 8.93
CA GLU A 319 -8.97 3.77 7.86
C GLU A 319 -8.98 2.25 8.06
N TYR A 320 -7.82 1.64 8.35
CA TYR A 320 -7.74 0.20 8.60
C TYR A 320 -8.53 -0.23 9.85
N MET A 321 -8.56 0.60 10.88
CA MET A 321 -9.34 0.32 12.08
C MET A 321 -10.84 0.45 11.83
N LEU A 322 -11.30 1.42 11.04
CA LEU A 322 -12.72 1.55 10.70
C LEU A 322 -13.20 0.33 9.91
N ILE A 323 -12.44 -0.11 8.91
CA ILE A 323 -12.76 -1.33 8.17
C ILE A 323 -12.81 -2.54 9.11
N ASP A 324 -11.85 -2.68 10.01
CA ASP A 324 -11.88 -3.77 10.99
C ASP A 324 -13.14 -3.73 11.87
N ASN A 325 -13.60 -2.54 12.25
CA ASN A 325 -14.78 -2.39 13.10
C ASN A 325 -16.10 -2.70 12.39
N ILE A 326 -16.23 -2.38 11.10
CA ILE A 326 -17.47 -2.64 10.33
C ILE A 326 -17.48 -4.05 9.74
N ALA A 327 -16.34 -4.68 9.53
CA ALA A 327 -16.26 -5.99 8.91
C ALA A 327 -16.73 -7.11 9.85
N PRO A 328 -17.71 -7.94 9.43
CA PRO A 328 -18.13 -9.09 10.20
C PRO A 328 -17.01 -10.12 10.42
N ALA A 329 -17.11 -10.90 11.48
CA ALA A 329 -16.23 -12.04 11.70
C ALA A 329 -16.32 -13.01 10.52
N GLY A 330 -15.18 -13.46 10.00
CA GLY A 330 -15.10 -14.34 8.82
C GLY A 330 -15.16 -13.63 7.46
N MET A 331 -15.29 -12.29 7.43
CA MET A 331 -15.31 -11.49 6.18
C MET A 331 -14.27 -10.36 6.17
N LYS A 332 -13.25 -10.42 7.03
CA LYS A 332 -12.25 -9.36 7.16
C LYS A 332 -11.48 -9.11 5.85
N ALA A 333 -11.02 -10.17 5.18
CA ALA A 333 -10.31 -10.02 3.92
C ALA A 333 -11.22 -9.46 2.81
N SER A 334 -12.49 -9.87 2.76
CA SER A 334 -13.48 -9.32 1.83
C SER A 334 -13.65 -7.81 1.99
N TYR A 335 -13.77 -7.33 3.24
CA TYR A 335 -13.94 -5.90 3.53
C TYR A 335 -12.67 -5.09 3.24
N PHE A 336 -11.50 -5.58 3.63
CA PHE A 336 -10.23 -4.93 3.27
C PHE A 336 -9.98 -4.92 1.76
N SER A 337 -10.42 -5.97 1.05
CA SER A 337 -10.31 -6.02 -0.40
C SER A 337 -11.24 -5.00 -1.08
N ALA A 338 -12.49 -4.89 -0.63
CA ALA A 338 -13.43 -3.89 -1.13
C ALA A 338 -12.92 -2.46 -0.88
N GLN A 339 -12.35 -2.18 0.31
CA GLN A 339 -11.75 -0.89 0.63
C GLN A 339 -10.55 -0.57 -0.26
N SER A 340 -9.75 -1.55 -0.66
CA SER A 340 -8.57 -1.35 -1.51
C SER A 340 -8.91 -0.95 -2.97
N LEU A 341 -10.18 -0.85 -3.33
CA LEU A 341 -10.63 -0.21 -4.58
C LEU A 341 -10.55 1.32 -4.53
N GLY A 342 -10.53 1.91 -3.35
CA GLY A 342 -10.25 3.32 -3.12
C GLY A 342 -8.77 3.55 -2.95
#